data_413e08f988fc9140e81d79e55a450d06
#
_entry.id   413e08f988fc9140e81d79e55a450d06
#
_cell.length_a   1.000
_cell.length_b   1.000
_cell.length_c   1.000
_cell.angle_alpha   90.00
_cell.angle_beta   90.00
_cell.angle_gamma   90.00
#
_symmetry.space_group_name_H-M   'P 1'
#
loop_
_entity.id
_entity.type
_entity.pdbx_description
1 polymer ?
#
loop_
_entity_poly.entity_id
_entity_poly.type
_entity_poly.pdbx_seq_one_letter_code
_entity_poly.pdbx_strand_id
1 'polypeptide(L)'
;MTVLPTTYWAPKAWFDAYLHATEPEIEAYDSFPKQTLRNRCIILSPAGEEIMLTVPLKKVESKQLTRDICISYQQHWQHQHWQAILSAYKKSPYFDYYADFIRPLYEREYTFLLDLNEVTFNVASALLRNEMPGTREEKLTYTKEWKNAATDACFGNGISILDGLFRLGPMAIK
;
A
#
# COMPACT_ATOMS: atom_id res chain seq x y z
N MET A 1 -18.65 11.97 3.39
CA MET A 1 -17.35 12.07 2.68
C MET A 1 -16.25 11.78 3.67
N THR A 2 -15.43 10.78 3.40
CA THR A 2 -14.34 10.32 4.29
C THR A 2 -13.02 10.47 3.55
N VAL A 3 -12.07 11.22 4.13
CA VAL A 3 -10.72 11.34 3.57
C VAL A 3 -9.81 10.30 4.22
N LEU A 4 -9.13 9.47 3.42
CA LEU A 4 -8.20 8.45 3.85
C LEU A 4 -6.77 8.78 3.41
N PRO A 5 -5.76 8.44 4.21
CA PRO A 5 -4.37 8.62 3.79
C PRO A 5 -4.04 7.69 2.62
N THR A 6 -3.22 8.16 1.67
CA THR A 6 -2.56 7.24 0.74
C THR A 6 -1.64 6.29 1.51
N THR A 7 -1.46 5.07 1.05
CA THR A 7 -0.64 4.09 1.79
C THR A 7 -0.05 3.03 0.87
N TYR A 8 1.17 2.62 1.17
CA TYR A 8 1.87 1.54 0.48
C TYR A 8 1.44 0.19 1.05
N TRP A 9 0.88 -0.67 0.22
CA TRP A 9 0.30 -1.96 0.63
C TRP A 9 -0.55 -1.84 1.90
N ALA A 10 -1.65 -1.11 1.76
CA ALA A 10 -2.56 -0.73 2.85
C ALA A 10 -2.81 -1.86 3.85
N PRO A 11 -2.88 -1.56 5.15
CA PRO A 11 -3.29 -2.54 6.15
C PRO A 11 -4.78 -2.90 6.01
N LYS A 12 -5.15 -4.05 6.59
CA LYS A 12 -6.56 -4.51 6.61
C LYS A 12 -7.51 -3.42 7.12
N ALA A 13 -7.16 -2.76 8.22
CA ALA A 13 -8.01 -1.72 8.81
C ALA A 13 -8.28 -0.55 7.85
N TRP A 14 -7.33 -0.22 6.97
CA TRP A 14 -7.51 0.79 5.94
C TRP A 14 -8.53 0.32 4.88
N PHE A 15 -8.43 -0.93 4.43
CA PHE A 15 -9.41 -1.51 3.50
C PHE A 15 -10.81 -1.54 4.12
N ASP A 16 -10.93 -1.92 5.38
CA ASP A 16 -12.20 -1.89 6.11
C ASP A 16 -12.78 -0.46 6.13
N ALA A 17 -11.95 0.55 6.42
CA ALA A 17 -12.37 1.96 6.40
C ALA A 17 -12.79 2.43 5.00
N TYR A 18 -12.04 2.04 3.96
CA TYR A 18 -12.34 2.39 2.57
C TYR A 18 -13.68 1.79 2.11
N LEU A 19 -13.90 0.50 2.38
CA LEU A 19 -15.10 -0.23 1.95
C LEU A 19 -16.37 0.24 2.65
N HIS A 20 -16.28 0.73 3.89
CA HIS A 20 -17.42 1.22 4.65
C HIS A 20 -17.62 2.74 4.52
N ALA A 21 -16.71 3.44 3.87
CA ALA A 21 -16.84 4.89 3.67
C ALA A 21 -17.87 5.22 2.60
N THR A 22 -18.65 6.25 2.86
CA THR A 22 -19.48 6.87 1.82
C THR A 22 -18.62 7.87 1.06
N GLU A 23 -18.43 7.66 -0.24
CA GLU A 23 -17.60 8.50 -1.12
C GLU A 23 -16.18 8.73 -0.54
N PRO A 24 -15.35 7.67 -0.45
CA PRO A 24 -13.99 7.83 0.03
C PRO A 24 -13.13 8.67 -0.92
N GLU A 25 -12.40 9.62 -0.37
CA GLU A 25 -11.36 10.37 -1.07
C GLU A 25 -9.99 10.07 -0.47
N ILE A 26 -8.96 10.04 -1.29
CA ILE A 26 -7.58 9.84 -0.85
C ILE A 26 -6.90 11.21 -0.75
N GLU A 27 -6.18 11.45 0.33
CA GLU A 27 -5.43 12.68 0.51
C GLU A 27 -4.39 12.89 -0.61
N ALA A 28 -4.32 14.11 -1.12
CA ALA A 28 -3.33 14.49 -2.12
C ALA A 28 -2.72 15.87 -1.86
N TYR A 29 -3.47 16.76 -1.23
CA TYR A 29 -3.12 18.15 -0.98
C TYR A 29 -2.70 18.43 0.47
N ASP A 30 -2.59 17.42 1.30
CA ASP A 30 -2.06 17.53 2.65
C ASP A 30 -0.54 17.54 2.65
N SER A 31 0.05 18.20 3.64
CA SER A 31 1.50 18.15 3.84
C SER A 31 1.92 16.74 4.22
N PHE A 32 2.93 16.21 3.55
CA PHE A 32 3.41 14.86 3.80
C PHE A 32 4.01 14.73 5.21
N PRO A 33 3.45 13.84 6.06
CA PRO A 33 3.94 13.68 7.42
C PRO A 33 5.23 12.88 7.47
N LYS A 34 6.01 13.08 8.51
CA LYS A 34 7.20 12.25 8.80
C LYS A 34 6.77 10.93 9.44
N GLN A 35 7.55 9.87 9.21
CA GLN A 35 7.38 8.55 9.86
C GLN A 35 5.95 7.99 9.75
N THR A 36 5.50 7.82 8.54
CA THR A 36 4.11 7.41 8.21
C THR A 36 4.08 6.07 7.46
N LEU A 37 2.95 5.37 7.51
CA LEU A 37 2.68 4.22 6.65
C LEU A 37 2.33 4.61 5.20
N ARG A 38 2.35 5.88 4.86
CA ARG A 38 2.15 6.34 3.46
C ARG A 38 3.21 5.81 2.51
N ASN A 39 4.45 5.68 2.98
CA ASN A 39 5.55 5.08 2.21
C ASN A 39 6.13 3.83 2.88
N ARG A 40 5.39 3.20 3.78
CA ARG A 40 5.84 2.02 4.53
C ARG A 40 4.72 1.00 4.63
N CYS A 41 5.11 -0.27 4.75
CA CYS A 41 4.19 -1.32 5.18
C CYS A 41 4.90 -2.27 6.14
N ILE A 42 4.12 -2.96 6.95
CA ILE A 42 4.62 -3.97 7.89
C ILE A 42 4.16 -5.34 7.40
N ILE A 43 5.09 -6.24 7.17
CA ILE A 43 4.83 -7.66 6.90
C ILE A 43 5.31 -8.51 8.07
N LEU A 44 4.85 -9.75 8.15
CA LEU A 44 5.24 -10.66 9.22
C LEU A 44 6.18 -11.75 8.68
N SER A 45 7.28 -11.99 9.39
CA SER A 45 8.14 -13.14 9.14
C SER A 45 7.40 -14.46 9.43
N PRO A 46 7.92 -15.63 9.01
CA PRO A 46 7.34 -16.91 9.38
C PRO A 46 7.27 -17.14 10.90
N ALA A 47 8.14 -16.49 11.67
CA ALA A 47 8.13 -16.52 13.13
C ALA A 47 7.16 -15.51 13.77
N GLY A 48 6.46 -14.70 12.97
CA GLY A 48 5.53 -13.67 13.44
C GLY A 48 6.19 -12.35 13.83
N GLU A 49 7.46 -12.15 13.49
CA GLU A 49 8.17 -10.90 13.75
C GLU A 49 7.81 -9.85 12.68
N GLU A 50 7.63 -8.61 13.12
CA GLU A 50 7.34 -7.50 12.22
C GLU A 50 8.57 -7.09 11.40
N ILE A 51 8.38 -6.97 10.09
CA ILE A 51 9.37 -6.48 9.14
C ILE A 51 8.79 -5.23 8.47
N MET A 52 9.43 -4.09 8.68
CA MET A 52 9.02 -2.84 8.04
C MET A 52 9.71 -2.67 6.70
N LEU A 53 8.91 -2.53 5.64
CA LEU A 53 9.35 -2.22 4.30
C LEU A 53 9.12 -0.73 4.04
N THR A 54 10.19 0.01 3.77
CA THR A 54 10.12 1.47 3.54
C THR A 54 10.51 1.79 2.11
N VAL A 55 9.61 2.46 1.39
CA VAL A 55 9.91 3.04 0.07
C VAL A 55 10.73 4.31 0.30
N PRO A 56 11.99 4.37 -0.20
CA PRO A 56 12.81 5.57 -0.05
C PRO A 56 12.27 6.72 -0.87
N LEU A 57 12.29 7.91 -0.30
CA LEU A 57 11.81 9.12 -0.94
C LEU A 57 12.98 10.04 -1.30
N LYS A 58 12.83 10.82 -2.36
CA LYS A 58 13.69 11.98 -2.58
C LYS A 58 13.52 12.94 -1.41
N LYS A 59 14.45 13.89 -1.26
CA LYS A 59 14.37 14.89 -0.19
C LYS A 59 12.97 15.52 -0.18
N VAL A 60 12.31 15.39 0.96
CA VAL A 60 10.98 15.97 1.18
C VAL A 60 11.17 17.38 1.75
N GLU A 61 10.68 18.39 1.04
CA GLU A 61 10.72 19.76 1.48
C GLU A 61 9.65 20.05 2.56
N SER A 62 9.85 21.13 3.32
CA SER A 62 8.88 21.54 4.34
C SER A 62 7.52 21.83 3.69
N LYS A 63 6.46 21.22 4.24
CA LYS A 63 5.08 21.36 3.72
C LYS A 63 4.88 20.88 2.27
N GLN A 64 5.76 20.01 1.76
CA GLN A 64 5.55 19.40 0.44
C GLN A 64 4.24 18.60 0.45
N LEU A 65 3.46 18.75 -0.62
CA LEU A 65 2.19 18.07 -0.73
C LEU A 65 2.38 16.58 -1.01
N THR A 66 1.50 15.76 -0.48
CA THR A 66 1.51 14.30 -0.65
C THR A 66 1.56 13.90 -2.12
N ARG A 67 0.85 14.62 -3.00
CA ARG A 67 0.84 14.40 -4.45
C ARG A 67 2.20 14.59 -5.14
N ASP A 68 3.07 15.40 -4.56
CA ASP A 68 4.36 15.80 -5.15
C ASP A 68 5.55 14.99 -4.58
N ILE A 69 5.27 14.00 -3.75
CA ILE A 69 6.29 13.13 -3.14
C ILE A 69 6.87 12.18 -4.18
N CYS A 70 8.17 12.30 -4.42
CA CYS A 70 8.89 11.48 -5.39
C CYS A 70 9.65 10.33 -4.72
N ILE A 71 9.66 9.18 -5.39
CA ILE A 71 10.41 8.00 -4.97
C ILE A 71 11.89 8.15 -5.34
N SER A 72 12.77 7.67 -4.47
CA SER A 72 14.21 7.59 -4.72
C SER A 72 14.61 6.17 -5.11
N TYR A 73 15.43 6.06 -6.13
CA TYR A 73 15.99 4.78 -6.61
C TYR A 73 17.50 4.67 -6.38
N GLN A 74 18.06 5.49 -5.49
CA GLN A 74 19.48 5.40 -5.10
C GLN A 74 19.83 4.09 -4.37
N GLN A 75 18.84 3.47 -3.74
CA GLN A 75 18.94 2.16 -3.12
C GLN A 75 18.12 1.15 -3.92
N HIS A 76 18.55 -0.10 -3.96
CA HIS A 76 17.82 -1.18 -4.63
C HIS A 76 16.64 -1.70 -3.78
N TRP A 77 15.80 -0.78 -3.30
CA TRP A 77 14.71 -1.08 -2.39
C TRP A 77 13.68 -2.06 -2.97
N GLN A 78 13.41 -1.99 -4.28
CA GLN A 78 12.47 -2.88 -4.93
C GLN A 78 12.92 -4.34 -4.81
N HIS A 79 14.19 -4.61 -5.09
CA HIS A 79 14.76 -5.94 -4.91
C HIS A 79 14.72 -6.38 -3.45
N GLN A 80 15.08 -5.50 -2.51
CA GLN A 80 15.05 -5.78 -1.08
C GLN A 80 13.63 -6.12 -0.59
N HIS A 81 12.62 -5.34 -1.00
CA HIS A 81 11.23 -5.59 -0.65
C HIS A 81 10.75 -6.93 -1.21
N TRP A 82 11.04 -7.21 -2.49
CA TRP A 82 10.65 -8.49 -3.08
C TRP A 82 11.31 -9.68 -2.38
N GLN A 83 12.59 -9.60 -2.04
CA GLN A 83 13.28 -10.64 -1.28
C GLN A 83 12.70 -10.83 0.12
N ALA A 84 12.31 -9.76 0.80
CA ALA A 84 11.65 -9.83 2.10
C ALA A 84 10.27 -10.52 1.98
N ILE A 85 9.48 -10.19 0.97
CA ILE A 85 8.18 -10.84 0.68
C ILE A 85 8.37 -12.32 0.37
N LEU A 86 9.33 -12.69 -0.47
CA LEU A 86 9.69 -14.07 -0.75
C LEU A 86 10.04 -14.82 0.52
N SER A 87 10.91 -14.27 1.34
CA SER A 87 11.36 -14.88 2.58
C SER A 87 10.21 -15.09 3.58
N ALA A 88 9.30 -14.11 3.65
CA ALA A 88 8.15 -14.16 4.56
C ALA A 88 7.06 -15.16 4.10
N TYR A 89 6.75 -15.21 2.81
CA TYR A 89 5.51 -15.81 2.32
C TYR A 89 5.65 -16.95 1.31
N LYS A 90 6.85 -17.28 0.83
CA LYS A 90 7.06 -18.33 -0.19
C LYS A 90 6.38 -19.68 0.14
N LYS A 91 6.23 -20.00 1.42
CA LYS A 91 5.57 -21.23 1.89
C LYS A 91 4.08 -21.02 2.24
N SER A 92 3.54 -19.84 2.04
CA SER A 92 2.14 -19.53 2.35
C SER A 92 1.21 -20.10 1.28
N PRO A 93 -0.04 -20.48 1.65
CA PRO A 93 -0.95 -21.22 0.75
C PRO A 93 -1.27 -20.51 -0.57
N TYR A 94 -1.32 -19.17 -0.56
CA TYR A 94 -1.70 -18.38 -1.74
C TYR A 94 -0.52 -17.73 -2.45
N PHE A 95 0.72 -18.00 -2.03
CA PHE A 95 1.88 -17.34 -2.60
C PHE A 95 2.02 -17.60 -4.11
N ASP A 96 1.93 -18.86 -4.53
CA ASP A 96 2.10 -19.24 -5.95
C ASP A 96 1.00 -18.64 -6.85
N TYR A 97 -0.18 -18.37 -6.29
CA TYR A 97 -1.27 -17.75 -7.03
C TYR A 97 -1.12 -16.24 -7.21
N TYR A 98 -0.47 -15.55 -6.26
CA TYR A 98 -0.46 -14.09 -6.22
C TYR A 98 0.91 -13.48 -6.55
N ALA A 99 1.98 -14.23 -6.44
CA ALA A 99 3.34 -13.75 -6.68
C ALA A 99 3.53 -13.12 -8.07
N ASP A 100 2.96 -13.73 -9.10
CA ASP A 100 3.07 -13.27 -10.48
C ASP A 100 2.34 -11.93 -10.74
N PHE A 101 1.37 -11.56 -9.89
CA PHE A 101 0.69 -10.27 -9.96
C PHE A 101 1.39 -9.18 -9.14
N ILE A 102 2.09 -9.56 -8.09
CA ILE A 102 2.75 -8.65 -7.16
C ILE A 102 4.17 -8.32 -7.61
N ARG A 103 4.92 -9.33 -8.07
CA ARG A 103 6.31 -9.18 -8.51
C ARG A 103 6.53 -8.07 -9.55
N PRO A 104 5.70 -7.93 -10.60
CA PRO A 104 5.90 -6.90 -11.63
C PRO A 104 5.90 -5.46 -11.10
N LEU A 105 5.29 -5.20 -9.94
CA LEU A 105 5.32 -3.88 -9.31
C LEU A 105 6.74 -3.48 -8.87
N TYR A 106 7.58 -4.46 -8.60
CA TYR A 106 8.98 -4.28 -8.18
C TYR A 106 9.96 -4.26 -9.35
N GLU A 107 9.48 -4.47 -10.57
CA GLU A 107 10.27 -4.44 -11.82
C GLU A 107 10.03 -3.14 -12.61
N ARG A 108 9.16 -2.24 -12.11
CA ARG A 108 8.82 -0.95 -12.73
C ARG A 108 9.21 0.21 -11.81
N GLU A 109 9.61 1.33 -12.41
CA GLU A 109 9.84 2.56 -11.68
C GLU A 109 8.60 3.45 -11.69
N TYR A 110 8.35 4.11 -10.58
CA TYR A 110 7.27 5.08 -10.38
C TYR A 110 7.89 6.41 -9.96
N THR A 111 7.47 7.50 -10.58
CA THR A 111 7.96 8.83 -10.21
C THR A 111 7.39 9.27 -8.86
N PHE A 112 6.08 9.16 -8.71
CA PHE A 112 5.38 9.62 -7.51
C PHE A 112 4.97 8.46 -6.60
N LEU A 113 4.99 8.72 -5.29
CA LEU A 113 4.54 7.76 -4.30
C LEU A 113 3.04 7.44 -4.47
N LEU A 114 2.23 8.44 -4.83
CA LEU A 114 0.80 8.23 -5.10
C LEU A 114 0.55 7.18 -6.17
N ASP A 115 1.31 7.21 -7.27
CA ASP A 115 1.15 6.26 -8.38
C ASP A 115 1.47 4.83 -7.94
N LEU A 116 2.54 4.65 -7.17
CA LEU A 116 2.88 3.34 -6.59
C LEU A 116 1.78 2.84 -5.65
N ASN A 117 1.29 3.70 -4.78
CA ASN A 117 0.25 3.35 -3.81
C ASN A 117 -1.06 2.97 -4.51
N GLU A 118 -1.46 3.69 -5.57
CA GLU A 118 -2.64 3.36 -6.36
C GLU A 118 -2.51 1.99 -7.05
N VAL A 119 -1.35 1.68 -7.60
CA VAL A 119 -1.11 0.36 -8.21
C VAL A 119 -1.15 -0.75 -7.17
N THR A 120 -0.54 -0.57 -5.99
CA THR A 120 -0.62 -1.57 -4.91
C THR A 120 -2.05 -1.76 -4.41
N PHE A 121 -2.84 -0.69 -4.31
CA PHE A 121 -4.26 -0.75 -3.99
C PHE A 121 -5.04 -1.55 -5.05
N ASN A 122 -4.85 -1.25 -6.34
CA ASN A 122 -5.57 -1.93 -7.41
C ASN A 122 -5.28 -3.43 -7.46
N VAL A 123 -4.02 -3.82 -7.29
CA VAL A 123 -3.63 -5.23 -7.22
C VAL A 123 -4.27 -5.90 -6.01
N ALA A 124 -4.14 -5.33 -4.81
CA ALA A 124 -4.73 -5.88 -3.60
C ALA A 124 -6.27 -6.00 -3.71
N SER A 125 -6.94 -4.96 -4.18
CA SER A 125 -8.40 -4.94 -4.36
C SER A 125 -8.88 -6.04 -5.32
N ALA A 126 -8.19 -6.24 -6.44
CA ALA A 126 -8.52 -7.31 -7.38
C ALA A 126 -8.37 -8.69 -6.74
N LEU A 127 -7.25 -8.94 -6.06
CA LEU A 127 -7.00 -10.21 -5.39
C LEU A 127 -8.01 -10.50 -4.26
N LEU A 128 -8.41 -9.47 -3.51
CA LEU A 128 -9.45 -9.58 -2.48
C LEU A 128 -10.83 -9.93 -3.07
N ARG A 129 -11.12 -9.46 -4.27
CA ARG A 129 -12.35 -9.83 -5.00
C ARG A 129 -12.24 -11.17 -5.75
N ASN A 130 -11.12 -11.85 -5.66
CA ASN A 130 -10.79 -13.04 -6.44
C ASN A 130 -10.86 -12.78 -7.96
N GLU A 131 -10.41 -11.60 -8.38
CA GLU A 131 -10.32 -11.16 -9.77
C GLU A 131 -8.84 -11.10 -10.20
N MET A 132 -8.60 -11.21 -11.50
CA MET A 132 -7.25 -10.99 -12.04
C MET A 132 -6.94 -9.48 -12.01
N PRO A 133 -5.78 -9.06 -11.45
CA PRO A 133 -5.35 -7.68 -11.54
C PRO A 133 -5.28 -7.20 -13.01
N GLY A 134 -5.74 -5.96 -13.24
CA GLY A 134 -5.84 -5.38 -14.58
C GLY A 134 -7.17 -5.65 -15.31
N THR A 135 -8.04 -6.53 -14.82
CA THR A 135 -9.37 -6.75 -15.41
C THR A 135 -10.29 -5.56 -15.16
N ARG A 136 -10.20 -4.98 -13.99
CA ARG A 136 -10.92 -3.77 -13.59
C ARG A 136 -9.99 -2.89 -12.75
N GLU A 137 -9.69 -1.72 -13.26
CA GLU A 137 -8.99 -0.70 -12.48
C GLU A 137 -10.02 0.10 -11.68
N GLU A 138 -9.84 0.12 -10.38
CA GLU A 138 -10.58 0.96 -9.47
C GLU A 138 -9.87 2.29 -9.37
N LYS A 139 -10.42 3.33 -10.02
CA LYS A 139 -9.83 4.66 -9.98
C LYS A 139 -10.12 5.31 -8.63
N LEU A 140 -9.07 5.53 -7.84
CA LEU A 140 -9.18 6.25 -6.60
C LEU A 140 -9.60 7.72 -6.85
N THR A 141 -10.47 8.22 -6.01
CA THR A 141 -10.83 9.64 -6.01
C THR A 141 -9.88 10.37 -5.07
N TYR A 142 -9.20 11.38 -5.58
CA TYR A 142 -8.26 12.19 -4.82
C TYR A 142 -8.89 13.53 -4.41
N THR A 143 -8.53 14.01 -3.21
CA THR A 143 -8.87 15.37 -2.79
C THR A 143 -8.30 16.37 -3.81
N LYS A 144 -9.04 17.45 -4.08
CA LYS A 144 -8.63 18.52 -5.01
C LYS A 144 -8.06 19.74 -4.29
N GLU A 145 -8.22 19.79 -2.99
CA GLU A 145 -7.81 20.86 -2.11
C GLU A 145 -7.50 20.30 -0.72
N TRP A 146 -6.82 21.07 0.10
CA TRP A 146 -6.61 20.68 1.49
C TRP A 146 -7.97 20.54 2.20
N LYS A 147 -8.18 19.38 2.78
CA LYS A 147 -9.32 19.06 3.66
C LYS A 147 -8.76 18.68 5.02
N ASN A 148 -9.59 18.60 6.02
CA ASN A 148 -9.16 18.13 7.34
C ASN A 148 -8.39 16.83 7.19
N ALA A 149 -7.19 16.80 7.78
CA ALA A 149 -6.22 15.72 7.61
C ALA A 149 -6.86 14.34 7.81
N ALA A 150 -6.54 13.45 6.89
CA ALA A 150 -6.79 12.03 7.08
C ALA A 150 -6.10 11.57 8.37
N THR A 151 -6.83 10.87 9.23
CA THR A 151 -6.26 10.37 10.47
C THR A 151 -5.56 9.04 10.26
N ASP A 152 -4.43 8.85 10.91
CA ASP A 152 -3.71 7.57 10.90
C ASP A 152 -4.45 6.45 11.67
N ALA A 153 -5.60 6.76 12.26
CA ALA A 153 -6.45 5.78 12.97
C ALA A 153 -6.90 4.61 12.05
N CYS A 154 -7.05 4.84 10.74
CA CYS A 154 -7.38 3.79 9.78
C CYS A 154 -6.26 2.78 9.53
N PHE A 155 -5.04 3.02 10.00
CA PHE A 155 -3.95 2.07 9.84
C PHE A 155 -4.01 0.88 10.82
N GLY A 156 -4.79 1.00 11.92
CA GLY A 156 -4.91 -0.08 12.91
C GLY A 156 -3.54 -0.48 13.47
N ASN A 157 -3.24 -1.79 13.43
CA ASN A 157 -1.93 -2.33 13.83
C ASN A 157 -0.85 -2.16 12.75
N GLY A 158 -1.19 -1.62 11.59
CA GLY A 158 -0.25 -1.38 10.49
C GLY A 158 0.16 -2.62 9.68
N ILE A 159 -0.28 -3.83 10.05
CA ILE A 159 0.04 -5.05 9.30
C ILE A 159 -0.58 -4.96 7.91
N SER A 160 0.26 -5.06 6.89
CA SER A 160 -0.12 -4.99 5.48
C SER A 160 -1.15 -6.06 5.10
N ILE A 161 -2.02 -5.70 4.17
CA ILE A 161 -2.94 -6.64 3.53
C ILE A 161 -2.22 -7.82 2.85
N LEU A 162 -0.95 -7.65 2.48
CA LEU A 162 -0.13 -8.73 1.93
C LEU A 162 -0.09 -9.96 2.83
N ASP A 163 0.00 -9.76 4.16
CA ASP A 163 0.00 -10.87 5.11
C ASP A 163 -1.30 -11.69 5.00
N GLY A 164 -2.44 -10.99 5.01
CA GLY A 164 -3.74 -11.62 4.84
C GLY A 164 -3.90 -12.31 3.48
N LEU A 165 -3.51 -11.64 2.40
CA LEU A 165 -3.62 -12.18 1.04
C LEU A 165 -2.83 -13.47 0.88
N PHE A 166 -1.57 -13.52 1.29
CA PHE A 166 -0.75 -14.72 1.15
C PHE A 166 -1.19 -15.87 2.05
N ARG A 167 -1.73 -15.58 3.24
CA ARG A 167 -2.15 -16.60 4.22
C ARG A 167 -3.60 -17.05 4.03
N LEU A 168 -4.51 -16.14 3.73
CA LEU A 168 -5.96 -16.35 3.74
C LEU A 168 -6.62 -16.13 2.36
N GLY A 169 -5.86 -15.62 1.39
CA GLY A 169 -6.40 -15.31 0.06
C GLY A 169 -7.51 -14.27 0.10
N PRO A 170 -8.60 -14.47 -0.66
CA PRO A 170 -9.73 -13.52 -0.72
C PRO A 170 -10.45 -13.32 0.63
N MET A 171 -10.16 -14.17 1.61
CA MET A 171 -10.75 -14.07 2.97
C MET A 171 -10.02 -13.09 3.88
N ALA A 172 -8.97 -12.42 3.39
CA ALA A 172 -8.12 -11.53 4.19
C ALA A 172 -8.85 -10.36 4.87
N ILE A 173 -10.00 -9.94 4.33
CA ILE A 173 -10.82 -8.83 4.87
C ILE A 173 -12.16 -9.28 5.47
N LYS A 174 -12.44 -10.58 5.51
CA LYS A 174 -13.66 -11.13 6.12
C LYS A 174 -13.53 -11.37 7.60
#